data_5d18fe44332e7e468c5bac73dd669ee3
#
_entry.id   5d18fe44332e7e468c5bac73dd669ee3
#
_cell.length_a   1.000
_cell.length_b   1.000
_cell.length_c   1.000
_cell.angle_alpha   90.00
_cell.angle_beta   90.00
_cell.angle_gamma   90.00
#
_symmetry.space_group_name_H-M   'P 1'
#
loop_
_entity.id
_entity.type
_entity.pdbx_description
1 polymer ?
#
loop_
_entity_poly.entity_id
_entity_poly.type
_entity_poly.pdbx_seq_one_letter_code
_entity_poly.pdbx_strand_id
1 'polypeptide(L)'
;MAVDPSSPASAPSATDGGTAPRGALLIVFLTVFIDLLGFGIVLPVMPRQAEPYLDALGLSPLAGGIVIGLLFSSFSLMQFLVSPLWGRLSDRYGRRPMLLLSLAGSVVFYAVYACAVLVTPERAALALGLMMLARIGAGIAGASVGTAAAVIADCTTPENRARGMALIGIAFGAGFTLGPLIAYFGLAVFDRQPWGVGAIASLLSLVAFLLALFVFRETRRPGAHAAKERPNAARAAAVLRMPSVGVLVLIYFLSIVAFANFEATLARLTESAFGMTDDDNFLVFAFIGFMLLLAGGGYRPLAKRLSETQLLGGGVGLMILGLTGLGVVAWLLCGRGESAPAVGGGVKTLFYAASAVAVAGFACVNPSVSALISKRADPARQGEVLGVNQSFASLGRIIGPFLGSILFAAHASHTLPFVAAVAILACVALLLPRLDLRPSKP
;
A
#
# COMPACT_ATOMS: atom_id res chain seq x y z
N MET A 1 -11.02 26.12 -68.94
CA MET A 1 -11.64 25.75 -67.67
C MET A 1 -10.52 25.55 -66.66
N ALA A 2 -10.23 26.59 -65.88
CA ALA A 2 -9.14 26.61 -64.92
C ALA A 2 -9.69 26.11 -63.58
N VAL A 3 -9.01 25.12 -62.98
CA VAL A 3 -9.31 24.57 -61.65
C VAL A 3 -8.72 25.50 -60.60
N ASP A 4 -9.51 26.02 -59.73
CA ASP A 4 -9.18 26.90 -58.61
C ASP A 4 -8.45 26.09 -57.51
N PRO A 5 -7.20 26.42 -57.08
CA PRO A 5 -6.44 25.67 -56.10
C PRO A 5 -6.68 26.11 -54.63
N SER A 6 -7.73 26.82 -54.32
CA SER A 6 -7.96 27.43 -52.97
C SER A 6 -9.03 26.76 -52.13
N SER A 7 -9.34 25.46 -52.30
CA SER A 7 -10.23 24.76 -51.39
C SER A 7 -9.43 24.21 -50.19
N PRO A 8 -9.63 24.67 -48.94
CA PRO A 8 -8.95 24.08 -47.77
C PRO A 8 -9.45 22.66 -47.61
N ALA A 9 -8.53 21.71 -47.66
CA ALA A 9 -8.78 20.33 -47.31
C ALA A 9 -9.46 20.28 -45.93
N SER A 10 -10.70 19.78 -45.91
CA SER A 10 -11.47 19.57 -44.69
C SER A 10 -10.63 18.72 -43.73
N ALA A 11 -10.21 19.34 -42.63
CA ALA A 11 -9.61 18.62 -41.51
C ALA A 11 -10.57 17.45 -41.11
N PRO A 12 -10.07 16.26 -40.89
CA PRO A 12 -10.90 15.14 -40.44
C PRO A 12 -11.60 15.56 -39.15
N SER A 13 -12.92 15.57 -39.18
CA SER A 13 -13.78 15.89 -38.04
C SER A 13 -13.40 15.01 -36.84
N ALA A 14 -12.97 15.66 -35.78
CA ALA A 14 -12.74 15.03 -34.46
C ALA A 14 -14.10 14.69 -33.84
N THR A 15 -14.80 13.73 -34.43
CA THR A 15 -16.07 13.18 -33.92
C THR A 15 -16.03 11.68 -33.99
N ASP A 16 -15.30 11.10 -33.05
CA ASP A 16 -15.66 9.85 -32.39
C ASP A 16 -15.09 9.89 -30.98
N GLY A 17 -15.74 10.65 -30.14
CA GLY A 17 -15.68 10.52 -28.70
C GLY A 17 -16.29 9.18 -28.30
N GLY A 18 -15.60 8.07 -28.67
CA GLY A 18 -15.97 6.74 -28.24
C GLY A 18 -16.06 6.77 -26.72
N THR A 19 -17.28 6.76 -26.21
CA THR A 19 -17.56 6.61 -24.77
C THR A 19 -16.79 5.40 -24.31
N ALA A 20 -15.81 5.63 -23.42
CA ALA A 20 -15.07 4.55 -22.79
C ALA A 20 -16.04 3.44 -22.37
N PRO A 21 -15.77 2.16 -22.66
CA PRO A 21 -16.68 1.10 -22.27
C PRO A 21 -16.95 1.24 -20.78
N ARG A 22 -18.19 1.52 -20.41
CA ARG A 22 -18.62 1.79 -19.02
C ARG A 22 -18.14 0.74 -18.01
N GLY A 23 -17.80 -0.48 -18.49
CA GLY A 23 -17.21 -1.54 -17.69
C GLY A 23 -15.71 -1.43 -17.43
N ALA A 24 -14.92 -0.68 -18.23
CA ALA A 24 -13.46 -0.69 -18.11
C ALA A 24 -12.97 -0.12 -16.77
N LEU A 25 -13.52 0.99 -16.33
CA LEU A 25 -13.18 1.61 -15.04
C LEU A 25 -13.56 0.72 -13.84
N LEU A 26 -14.71 0.01 -13.95
CA LEU A 26 -15.14 -0.94 -12.92
C LEU A 26 -14.16 -2.12 -12.84
N ILE A 27 -13.75 -2.70 -13.97
CA ILE A 27 -12.80 -3.83 -14.00
C ILE A 27 -11.45 -3.39 -13.44
N VAL A 28 -10.95 -2.20 -13.81
CA VAL A 28 -9.70 -1.66 -13.25
C VAL A 28 -9.81 -1.48 -11.74
N PHE A 29 -10.91 -0.90 -11.27
CA PHE A 29 -11.17 -0.76 -9.83
C PHE A 29 -11.16 -2.13 -9.16
N LEU A 30 -11.89 -3.12 -9.69
CA LEU A 30 -11.96 -4.47 -9.14
C LEU A 30 -10.59 -5.15 -9.15
N THR A 31 -9.80 -5.00 -10.22
CA THR A 31 -8.45 -5.58 -10.28
C THR A 31 -7.56 -5.04 -9.17
N VAL A 32 -7.46 -3.72 -9.05
CA VAL A 32 -6.64 -3.07 -8.01
C VAL A 32 -7.18 -3.38 -6.62
N PHE A 33 -8.50 -3.35 -6.45
CA PHE A 33 -9.17 -3.65 -5.19
C PHE A 33 -8.89 -5.08 -4.73
N ILE A 34 -8.97 -6.08 -5.61
CA ILE A 34 -8.77 -7.48 -5.26
C ILE A 34 -7.30 -7.79 -5.00
N ASP A 35 -6.36 -7.20 -5.75
CA ASP A 35 -4.93 -7.29 -5.44
C ASP A 35 -4.64 -6.79 -4.01
N LEU A 36 -5.29 -5.69 -3.63
CA LEU A 36 -5.12 -5.10 -2.29
C LEU A 36 -5.91 -5.84 -1.20
N LEU A 37 -7.06 -6.42 -1.55
CA LEU A 37 -7.77 -7.36 -0.67
C LEU A 37 -6.88 -8.54 -0.30
N GLY A 38 -6.25 -9.19 -1.29
CA GLY A 38 -5.36 -10.32 -1.05
C GLY A 38 -4.20 -9.95 -0.12
N PHE A 39 -3.61 -8.76 -0.30
CA PHE A 39 -2.61 -8.23 0.62
C PHE A 39 -3.19 -8.04 2.03
N GLY A 40 -4.34 -7.37 2.15
CA GLY A 40 -5.01 -7.07 3.44
C GLY A 40 -5.52 -8.33 4.17
N ILE A 41 -5.81 -9.42 3.45
CA ILE A 41 -6.19 -10.71 4.01
C ILE A 41 -4.99 -11.42 4.67
N VAL A 42 -3.84 -11.43 3.99
CA VAL A 42 -2.65 -12.18 4.43
C VAL A 42 -1.88 -11.44 5.52
N LEU A 43 -1.83 -10.10 5.45
CA LEU A 43 -0.99 -9.26 6.30
C LEU A 43 -1.22 -9.42 7.80
N PRO A 44 -2.47 -9.53 8.32
CA PRO A 44 -2.73 -9.64 9.75
C PRO A 44 -2.23 -10.93 10.40
N VAL A 45 -2.13 -12.02 9.63
CA VAL A 45 -1.87 -13.36 10.16
C VAL A 45 -0.53 -13.95 9.74
N MET A 46 0.10 -13.39 8.74
CA MET A 46 1.35 -13.93 8.18
C MET A 46 2.47 -14.11 9.22
N PRO A 47 2.72 -13.19 10.17
CA PRO A 47 3.75 -13.39 11.19
C PRO A 47 3.47 -14.62 12.05
N ARG A 48 2.25 -14.78 12.54
CA ARG A 48 1.85 -15.92 13.37
C ARG A 48 1.86 -17.24 12.62
N GLN A 49 1.47 -17.23 11.35
CA GLN A 49 1.52 -18.43 10.51
C GLN A 49 2.97 -18.85 10.19
N ALA A 50 3.94 -17.92 10.26
CA ALA A 50 5.36 -18.23 10.09
C ALA A 50 6.02 -18.74 11.39
N GLU A 51 5.55 -18.34 12.58
CA GLU A 51 6.15 -18.66 13.87
C GLU A 51 6.40 -20.15 14.11
N PRO A 52 5.42 -21.07 13.89
CA PRO A 52 5.67 -22.52 14.12
C PRO A 52 6.83 -23.07 13.29
N TYR A 53 7.07 -22.51 12.11
CA TYR A 53 8.18 -22.90 11.24
C TYR A 53 9.51 -22.30 11.68
N LEU A 54 9.50 -21.06 12.20
CA LEU A 54 10.69 -20.41 12.75
C LEU A 54 11.17 -21.13 13.99
N ASP A 55 10.25 -21.54 14.86
CA ASP A 55 10.52 -22.31 16.09
C ASP A 55 11.05 -23.72 15.77
N ALA A 56 10.46 -24.41 14.78
CA ALA A 56 10.90 -25.72 14.34
C ALA A 56 12.34 -25.71 13.77
N LEU A 57 12.78 -24.58 13.20
CA LEU A 57 14.15 -24.38 12.74
C LEU A 57 15.10 -23.93 13.86
N GLY A 58 14.61 -23.71 15.08
CA GLY A 58 15.42 -23.25 16.21
C GLY A 58 16.02 -21.86 16.00
N LEU A 59 15.36 -21.00 15.23
CA LEU A 59 15.87 -19.66 14.93
C LEU A 59 15.77 -18.76 16.17
N SER A 60 16.82 -17.95 16.38
CA SER A 60 16.77 -16.92 17.41
C SER A 60 15.64 -15.90 17.11
N PRO A 61 15.07 -15.22 18.13
CA PRO A 61 14.03 -14.21 17.92
C PRO A 61 14.40 -13.16 16.87
N LEU A 62 15.67 -12.73 16.87
CA LEU A 62 16.17 -11.76 15.88
C LEU A 62 16.18 -12.32 14.45
N ALA A 63 16.64 -13.59 14.29
CA ALA A 63 16.61 -14.26 12.99
C ALA A 63 15.18 -14.45 12.48
N GLY A 64 14.26 -14.83 13.36
CA GLY A 64 12.82 -14.89 13.06
C GLY A 64 12.26 -13.53 12.62
N GLY A 65 12.63 -12.48 13.33
CA GLY A 65 12.26 -11.10 12.96
C GLY A 65 12.76 -10.69 11.58
N ILE A 66 13.98 -11.09 11.20
CA ILE A 66 14.53 -10.87 9.84
C ILE A 66 13.70 -11.62 8.80
N VAL A 67 13.37 -12.90 9.03
CA VAL A 67 12.56 -13.69 8.09
C VAL A 67 11.17 -13.08 7.90
N ILE A 68 10.49 -12.70 8.99
CA ILE A 68 9.18 -12.03 8.93
C ILE A 68 9.31 -10.71 8.17
N GLY A 69 10.33 -9.91 8.47
CA GLY A 69 10.59 -8.66 7.75
C GLY A 69 10.81 -8.86 6.26
N LEU A 70 11.53 -9.91 5.86
CA LEU A 70 11.71 -10.28 4.45
C LEU A 70 10.39 -10.73 3.80
N LEU A 71 9.55 -11.49 4.49
CA LEU A 71 8.23 -11.90 4.00
C LEU A 71 7.34 -10.68 3.72
N PHE A 72 7.34 -9.66 4.57
CA PHE A 72 6.62 -8.41 4.31
C PHE A 72 7.21 -7.62 3.14
N SER A 73 8.53 -7.42 3.17
CA SER A 73 9.22 -6.52 2.25
C SER A 73 9.34 -7.07 0.84
N SER A 74 9.42 -8.40 0.68
CA SER A 74 9.58 -9.07 -0.63
C SER A 74 8.45 -8.74 -1.59
N PHE A 75 7.21 -8.67 -1.12
CA PHE A 75 6.05 -8.26 -1.93
C PHE A 75 6.25 -6.85 -2.50
N SER A 76 6.52 -5.87 -1.64
CA SER A 76 6.70 -4.47 -2.04
C SER A 76 7.97 -4.27 -2.88
N LEU A 77 9.03 -5.02 -2.60
CA LEU A 77 10.27 -5.01 -3.38
C LEU A 77 10.03 -5.50 -4.80
N MET A 78 9.35 -6.63 -4.97
CA MET A 78 9.03 -7.16 -6.30
C MET A 78 8.09 -6.24 -7.06
N GLN A 79 7.06 -5.70 -6.38
CA GLN A 79 6.17 -4.71 -6.98
C GLN A 79 6.94 -3.48 -7.47
N PHE A 80 7.88 -2.98 -6.67
CA PHE A 80 8.72 -1.83 -7.03
C PHE A 80 9.63 -2.12 -8.23
N LEU A 81 10.34 -3.25 -8.20
CA LEU A 81 11.32 -3.62 -9.25
C LEU A 81 10.63 -3.94 -10.59
N VAL A 82 9.48 -4.62 -10.54
CA VAL A 82 8.80 -5.15 -11.73
C VAL A 82 7.80 -4.16 -12.33
N SER A 83 7.30 -3.19 -11.56
CA SER A 83 6.32 -2.19 -12.04
C SER A 83 6.74 -1.45 -13.33
N PRO A 84 7.99 -1.01 -13.52
CA PRO A 84 8.40 -0.39 -14.78
C PRO A 84 8.39 -1.37 -15.96
N LEU A 85 8.67 -2.66 -15.72
CA LEU A 85 8.59 -3.70 -16.74
C LEU A 85 7.14 -3.96 -17.13
N TRP A 86 6.24 -4.07 -16.12
CA TRP A 86 4.81 -4.25 -16.31
C TRP A 86 4.20 -3.14 -17.16
N GLY A 87 4.56 -1.89 -16.87
CA GLY A 87 4.15 -0.74 -17.67
C GLY A 87 4.56 -0.85 -19.14
N ARG A 88 5.85 -1.19 -19.41
CA ARG A 88 6.36 -1.35 -20.78
C ARG A 88 5.69 -2.52 -21.53
N LEU A 89 5.51 -3.66 -20.87
CA LEU A 89 4.84 -4.80 -21.48
C LEU A 89 3.38 -4.47 -21.79
N SER A 90 2.70 -3.73 -20.90
CA SER A 90 1.35 -3.24 -21.09
C SER A 90 1.24 -2.25 -22.26
N ASP A 91 2.27 -1.41 -22.47
CA ASP A 91 2.35 -0.53 -23.63
C ASP A 91 2.62 -1.30 -24.95
N ARG A 92 3.31 -2.45 -24.87
CA ARG A 92 3.68 -3.25 -26.05
C ARG A 92 2.60 -4.28 -26.43
N TYR A 93 2.11 -5.05 -25.47
CA TYR A 93 1.20 -6.18 -25.70
C TYR A 93 -0.27 -5.84 -25.47
N GLY A 94 -0.58 -4.68 -24.89
CA GLY A 94 -1.94 -4.24 -24.55
C GLY A 94 -2.22 -4.27 -23.06
N ARG A 95 -3.28 -3.57 -22.67
CA ARG A 95 -3.70 -3.46 -21.25
C ARG A 95 -4.34 -4.74 -20.75
N ARG A 96 -5.22 -5.34 -21.58
CA ARG A 96 -5.99 -6.52 -21.21
C ARG A 96 -5.13 -7.74 -20.89
N PRO A 97 -4.17 -8.17 -21.75
CA PRO A 97 -3.32 -9.34 -21.44
C PRO A 97 -2.53 -9.16 -20.15
N MET A 98 -2.02 -7.94 -19.90
CA MET A 98 -1.22 -7.67 -18.70
C MET A 98 -2.04 -7.68 -17.42
N LEU A 99 -3.28 -7.17 -17.43
CA LEU A 99 -4.19 -7.27 -16.27
C LEU A 99 -4.61 -8.72 -16.01
N LEU A 100 -4.90 -9.49 -17.06
CA LEU A 100 -5.22 -10.92 -16.93
C LEU A 100 -4.04 -11.72 -16.38
N LEU A 101 -2.81 -11.46 -16.85
CA LEU A 101 -1.61 -12.12 -16.34
C LEU A 101 -1.37 -11.78 -14.84
N SER A 102 -1.60 -10.52 -14.45
CA SER A 102 -1.55 -10.09 -13.06
C SER A 102 -2.54 -10.89 -12.19
N LEU A 103 -3.81 -10.91 -12.57
CA LEU A 103 -4.84 -11.62 -11.80
C LEU A 103 -4.59 -13.14 -11.76
N ALA A 104 -4.18 -13.76 -12.87
CA ALA A 104 -3.79 -15.16 -12.89
C ALA A 104 -2.60 -15.45 -11.96
N GLY A 105 -1.61 -14.55 -11.94
CA GLY A 105 -0.50 -14.63 -11.00
C GLY A 105 -0.97 -14.55 -9.55
N SER A 106 -1.90 -13.63 -9.22
CA SER A 106 -2.47 -13.52 -7.87
C SER A 106 -3.20 -14.81 -7.47
N VAL A 107 -3.99 -15.43 -8.37
CA VAL A 107 -4.63 -16.74 -8.11
C VAL A 107 -3.59 -17.79 -7.72
N VAL A 108 -2.55 -17.94 -8.54
CA VAL A 108 -1.52 -18.99 -8.33
C VAL A 108 -0.75 -18.74 -7.03
N PHE A 109 -0.28 -17.53 -6.79
CA PHE A 109 0.61 -17.26 -5.66
C PHE A 109 -0.14 -17.20 -4.33
N TYR A 110 -1.41 -16.82 -4.27
CA TYR A 110 -2.22 -17.01 -3.06
C TYR A 110 -2.57 -18.47 -2.81
N ALA A 111 -2.76 -19.29 -3.86
CA ALA A 111 -2.88 -20.74 -3.69
C ALA A 111 -1.57 -21.37 -3.17
N VAL A 112 -0.40 -20.93 -3.66
CA VAL A 112 0.90 -21.35 -3.14
C VAL A 112 1.04 -20.96 -1.65
N TYR A 113 0.54 -19.80 -1.25
CA TYR A 113 0.51 -19.38 0.16
C TYR A 113 -0.35 -20.33 1.00
N ALA A 114 -1.54 -20.70 0.53
CA ALA A 114 -2.39 -21.67 1.20
C ALA A 114 -1.69 -23.03 1.36
N CYS A 115 -1.03 -23.51 0.30
CA CYS A 115 -0.24 -24.74 0.34
C CYS A 115 0.95 -24.64 1.31
N ALA A 116 1.58 -23.49 1.43
CA ALA A 116 2.69 -23.29 2.36
C ALA A 116 2.28 -23.51 3.82
N VAL A 117 1.08 -23.03 4.18
CA VAL A 117 0.53 -23.16 5.55
C VAL A 117 0.05 -24.57 5.87
N LEU A 118 -0.20 -25.41 4.85
CA LEU A 118 -0.51 -26.84 5.02
C LEU A 118 0.72 -27.72 5.29
N VAL A 119 1.92 -27.20 5.04
CA VAL A 119 3.16 -27.95 5.27
C VAL A 119 3.38 -28.12 6.78
N THR A 120 3.78 -29.32 7.19
CA THR A 120 4.02 -29.61 8.60
C THR A 120 5.33 -28.97 9.11
N PRO A 121 5.44 -28.67 10.41
CA PRO A 121 6.64 -28.02 10.98
C PRO A 121 7.94 -28.82 10.76
N GLU A 122 7.90 -30.15 10.54
CA GLU A 122 9.09 -30.96 10.23
C GLU A 122 9.73 -30.55 8.90
N ARG A 123 8.97 -29.90 8.03
CA ARG A 123 9.43 -29.36 6.75
C ARG A 123 9.43 -27.82 6.75
N ALA A 124 9.76 -27.21 7.87
CA ALA A 124 9.68 -25.76 8.07
C ALA A 124 10.40 -24.94 6.98
N ALA A 125 11.59 -25.39 6.55
CA ALA A 125 12.30 -24.71 5.47
C ALA A 125 11.53 -24.68 4.14
N LEU A 126 10.79 -25.75 3.82
CA LEU A 126 9.90 -25.80 2.65
C LEU A 126 8.73 -24.84 2.82
N ALA A 127 8.08 -24.83 3.98
CA ALA A 127 6.96 -23.94 4.28
C ALA A 127 7.35 -22.47 4.11
N LEU A 128 8.43 -22.04 4.77
CA LEU A 128 8.95 -20.66 4.67
C LEU A 128 9.40 -20.33 3.24
N GLY A 129 10.00 -21.27 2.52
CA GLY A 129 10.37 -21.12 1.12
C GLY A 129 9.15 -20.90 0.21
N LEU A 130 8.06 -21.65 0.42
CA LEU A 130 6.80 -21.48 -0.29
C LEU A 130 6.10 -20.17 0.09
N MET A 131 6.10 -19.77 1.37
CA MET A 131 5.60 -18.47 1.80
C MET A 131 6.37 -17.33 1.11
N MET A 132 7.69 -17.42 1.05
CA MET A 132 8.54 -16.44 0.37
C MET A 132 8.27 -16.40 -1.14
N LEU A 133 8.14 -17.57 -1.78
CA LEU A 133 7.78 -17.67 -3.20
C LEU A 133 6.41 -17.03 -3.47
N ALA A 134 5.43 -17.30 -2.61
CA ALA A 134 4.10 -16.70 -2.69
C ALA A 134 4.17 -15.16 -2.60
N ARG A 135 4.94 -14.64 -1.66
CA ARG A 135 5.11 -13.18 -1.47
C ARG A 135 5.82 -12.52 -2.66
N ILE A 136 6.89 -13.12 -3.16
CA ILE A 136 7.62 -12.68 -4.36
C ILE A 136 6.68 -12.68 -5.57
N GLY A 137 6.00 -13.80 -5.80
CA GLY A 137 5.12 -13.95 -6.95
C GLY A 137 3.90 -13.04 -6.92
N ALA A 138 3.25 -12.90 -5.74
CA ALA A 138 2.16 -11.96 -5.56
C ALA A 138 2.62 -10.51 -5.75
N GLY A 139 3.85 -10.15 -5.34
CA GLY A 139 4.44 -8.84 -5.58
C GLY A 139 4.69 -8.56 -7.07
N ILE A 140 5.16 -9.56 -7.83
CA ILE A 140 5.31 -9.47 -9.30
C ILE A 140 3.94 -9.30 -9.96
N ALA A 141 2.95 -10.07 -9.55
CA ALA A 141 1.58 -9.96 -10.03
C ALA A 141 0.98 -8.58 -9.71
N GLY A 142 1.07 -8.13 -8.47
CA GLY A 142 0.55 -6.84 -7.99
C GLY A 142 1.26 -5.60 -8.57
N ALA A 143 2.30 -5.75 -9.41
CA ALA A 143 2.93 -4.64 -10.14
C ALA A 143 2.01 -4.01 -11.21
N SER A 144 0.78 -4.49 -11.35
CA SER A 144 -0.25 -4.06 -12.30
C SER A 144 -0.85 -2.68 -12.06
N VAL A 145 -0.62 -2.06 -10.90
CA VAL A 145 -1.18 -0.73 -10.56
C VAL A 145 -0.83 0.33 -11.60
N GLY A 146 0.38 0.27 -12.18
CA GLY A 146 0.79 1.15 -13.28
C GLY A 146 -0.03 0.91 -14.56
N THR A 147 -0.37 -0.34 -14.88
CA THR A 147 -1.24 -0.72 -16.00
C THR A 147 -2.67 -0.23 -15.74
N ALA A 148 -3.17 -0.39 -14.51
CA ALA A 148 -4.48 0.11 -14.09
C ALA A 148 -4.58 1.63 -14.27
N ALA A 149 -3.58 2.39 -13.84
CA ALA A 149 -3.49 3.83 -14.05
C ALA A 149 -3.48 4.20 -15.55
N ALA A 150 -2.81 3.40 -16.37
CA ALA A 150 -2.78 3.61 -17.82
C ALA A 150 -4.17 3.37 -18.45
N VAL A 151 -4.89 2.30 -18.06
CA VAL A 151 -6.29 2.08 -18.52
C VAL A 151 -7.18 3.25 -18.14
N ILE A 152 -7.07 3.77 -16.92
CA ILE A 152 -7.84 4.95 -16.50
C ILE A 152 -7.51 6.14 -17.40
N ALA A 153 -6.24 6.38 -17.71
CA ALA A 153 -5.81 7.45 -18.60
C ALA A 153 -6.35 7.28 -20.04
N ASP A 154 -6.41 6.03 -20.53
CA ASP A 154 -6.93 5.68 -21.87
C ASP A 154 -8.46 5.86 -21.94
N CYS A 155 -9.17 5.70 -20.80
CA CYS A 155 -10.64 5.73 -20.69
C CYS A 155 -11.20 7.08 -20.18
N THR A 156 -10.36 8.06 -19.83
CA THR A 156 -10.80 9.34 -19.27
C THR A 156 -10.28 10.52 -20.08
N THR A 157 -11.10 11.59 -20.16
CA THR A 157 -10.64 12.88 -20.69
C THR A 157 -9.69 13.55 -19.67
N PRO A 158 -8.84 14.51 -20.09
CA PRO A 158 -7.95 15.25 -19.19
C PRO A 158 -8.68 15.82 -17.96
N GLU A 159 -9.90 16.34 -18.15
CA GLU A 159 -10.73 16.96 -17.11
C GLU A 159 -11.22 15.94 -16.08
N ASN A 160 -11.52 14.71 -16.50
CA ASN A 160 -12.04 13.64 -15.64
C ASN A 160 -10.95 12.68 -15.13
N ARG A 161 -9.70 12.83 -15.60
CA ARG A 161 -8.59 11.92 -15.24
C ARG A 161 -8.32 11.87 -13.75
N ALA A 162 -8.38 13.02 -13.08
CA ALA A 162 -8.21 13.08 -11.62
C ALA A 162 -9.27 12.26 -10.86
N ARG A 163 -10.53 12.28 -11.33
CA ARG A 163 -11.62 11.46 -10.77
C ARG A 163 -11.38 9.97 -11.01
N GLY A 164 -10.92 9.61 -12.21
CA GLY A 164 -10.55 8.23 -12.53
C GLY A 164 -9.41 7.72 -11.66
N MET A 165 -8.34 8.50 -11.48
CA MET A 165 -7.21 8.12 -10.62
C MET A 165 -7.60 7.99 -9.14
N ALA A 166 -8.61 8.73 -8.68
CA ALA A 166 -9.14 8.59 -7.32
C ALA A 166 -9.72 7.19 -7.05
N LEU A 167 -10.15 6.45 -8.07
CA LEU A 167 -10.62 5.05 -7.93
C LEU A 167 -9.52 4.13 -7.41
N ILE A 168 -8.26 4.35 -7.81
CA ILE A 168 -7.12 3.59 -7.27
C ILE A 168 -6.99 3.84 -5.77
N GLY A 169 -7.07 5.09 -5.33
CA GLY A 169 -7.00 5.43 -3.90
C GLY A 169 -8.16 4.82 -3.09
N ILE A 170 -9.39 4.84 -3.66
CA ILE A 170 -10.56 4.19 -3.04
C ILE A 170 -10.35 2.68 -2.96
N ALA A 171 -9.81 2.05 -4.02
CA ALA A 171 -9.50 0.61 -4.02
C ALA A 171 -8.48 0.25 -2.92
N PHE A 172 -7.45 1.08 -2.72
CA PHE A 172 -6.50 0.92 -1.61
C PHE A 172 -7.20 0.95 -0.24
N GLY A 173 -7.94 2.01 0.05
CA GLY A 173 -8.63 2.14 1.33
C GLY A 173 -9.66 1.04 1.58
N ALA A 174 -10.46 0.70 0.56
CA ALA A 174 -11.46 -0.36 0.64
C ALA A 174 -10.81 -1.75 0.80
N GLY A 175 -9.70 -2.03 0.07
CA GLY A 175 -8.96 -3.28 0.16
C GLY A 175 -8.41 -3.54 1.56
N PHE A 176 -7.80 -2.53 2.15
CA PHE A 176 -7.28 -2.60 3.52
C PHE A 176 -8.37 -2.76 4.59
N THR A 177 -9.56 -2.18 4.37
CA THR A 177 -10.67 -2.29 5.32
C THR A 177 -11.44 -3.60 5.19
N LEU A 178 -11.79 -3.94 3.94
CA LEU A 178 -12.65 -5.10 3.67
C LEU A 178 -11.88 -6.41 3.61
N GLY A 179 -10.57 -6.38 3.32
CA GLY A 179 -9.71 -7.57 3.30
C GLY A 179 -9.78 -8.37 4.60
N PRO A 180 -9.43 -7.78 5.74
CA PRO A 180 -9.52 -8.46 7.02
C PRO A 180 -10.94 -8.90 7.38
N LEU A 181 -11.97 -8.10 7.07
CA LEU A 181 -13.37 -8.49 7.31
C LEU A 181 -13.78 -9.70 6.47
N ILE A 182 -13.40 -9.73 5.20
CA ILE A 182 -13.67 -10.87 4.32
C ILE A 182 -12.94 -12.12 4.82
N ALA A 183 -11.70 -11.98 5.33
CA ALA A 183 -10.99 -13.09 5.95
C ALA A 183 -11.71 -13.58 7.20
N TYR A 184 -12.10 -12.69 8.09
CA TYR A 184 -12.81 -13.02 9.34
C TYR A 184 -14.09 -13.84 9.09
N PHE A 185 -14.95 -13.36 8.17
CA PHE A 185 -16.19 -14.08 7.83
C PHE A 185 -15.95 -15.29 6.94
N GLY A 186 -15.04 -15.18 5.97
CA GLY A 186 -14.75 -16.23 4.99
C GLY A 186 -14.09 -17.46 5.61
N LEU A 187 -13.28 -17.29 6.66
CA LEU A 187 -12.65 -18.41 7.36
C LEU A 187 -13.65 -19.35 8.02
N ALA A 188 -14.85 -18.87 8.36
CA ALA A 188 -15.92 -19.74 8.86
C ALA A 188 -16.29 -20.86 7.88
N VAL A 189 -16.15 -20.62 6.56
CA VAL A 189 -16.38 -21.62 5.51
C VAL A 189 -15.31 -22.72 5.49
N PHE A 190 -14.15 -22.45 6.04
CA PHE A 190 -12.97 -23.35 6.10
C PHE A 190 -12.70 -23.83 7.54
N ASP A 191 -13.70 -23.89 8.40
CA ASP A 191 -13.57 -24.30 9.81
C ASP A 191 -12.42 -23.58 10.53
N ARG A 192 -12.23 -22.30 10.22
CA ARG A 192 -11.16 -21.45 10.76
C ARG A 192 -9.72 -21.97 10.51
N GLN A 193 -9.55 -22.83 9.51
CA GLN A 193 -8.22 -23.38 9.19
C GLN A 193 -7.28 -22.30 8.64
N PRO A 194 -6.01 -22.22 9.10
CA PRO A 194 -5.07 -21.16 8.72
C PRO A 194 -4.83 -21.04 7.21
N TRP A 195 -4.84 -22.16 6.46
CA TRP A 195 -4.69 -22.18 5.00
C TRP A 195 -5.84 -21.49 4.26
N GLY A 196 -7.01 -21.39 4.90
CA GLY A 196 -8.20 -20.72 4.35
C GLY A 196 -7.94 -19.26 3.97
N VAL A 197 -7.01 -18.58 4.63
CA VAL A 197 -6.58 -17.22 4.31
C VAL A 197 -6.09 -17.10 2.86
N GLY A 198 -5.16 -17.96 2.49
CA GLY A 198 -4.65 -18.01 1.11
C GLY A 198 -5.70 -18.50 0.11
N ALA A 199 -6.55 -19.45 0.50
CA ALA A 199 -7.63 -19.96 -0.33
C ALA A 199 -8.67 -18.86 -0.65
N ILE A 200 -9.09 -18.06 0.33
CA ILE A 200 -10.02 -16.94 0.13
C ILE A 200 -9.41 -15.91 -0.82
N ALA A 201 -8.15 -15.52 -0.60
CA ALA A 201 -7.46 -14.57 -1.46
C ALA A 201 -7.32 -15.09 -2.89
N SER A 202 -6.99 -16.38 -3.07
CA SER A 202 -6.91 -17.04 -4.38
C SER A 202 -8.28 -17.08 -5.08
N LEU A 203 -9.35 -17.46 -4.37
CA LEU A 203 -10.70 -17.53 -4.90
C LEU A 203 -11.21 -16.15 -5.34
N LEU A 204 -11.00 -15.12 -4.56
CA LEU A 204 -11.36 -13.75 -4.93
C LEU A 204 -10.60 -13.29 -6.17
N SER A 205 -9.29 -13.59 -6.24
CA SER A 205 -8.47 -13.31 -7.41
C SER A 205 -8.96 -14.08 -8.64
N LEU A 206 -9.43 -15.33 -8.49
CA LEU A 206 -10.03 -16.12 -9.57
C LEU A 206 -11.34 -15.49 -10.07
N VAL A 207 -12.20 -15.05 -9.16
CA VAL A 207 -13.44 -14.34 -9.53
C VAL A 207 -13.11 -13.08 -10.33
N ALA A 208 -12.14 -12.27 -9.88
CA ALA A 208 -11.72 -11.10 -10.63
C ALA A 208 -11.09 -11.43 -11.99
N PHE A 209 -10.28 -12.51 -12.05
CA PHE A 209 -9.71 -12.98 -13.29
C PHE A 209 -10.79 -13.37 -14.30
N LEU A 210 -11.80 -14.14 -13.88
CA LEU A 210 -12.92 -14.56 -14.73
C LEU A 210 -13.74 -13.33 -15.16
N LEU A 211 -14.05 -12.41 -14.27
CA LEU A 211 -14.74 -11.17 -14.63
C LEU A 211 -13.94 -10.36 -15.64
N ALA A 212 -12.63 -10.19 -15.43
CA ALA A 212 -11.77 -9.49 -16.38
C ALA A 212 -11.68 -10.23 -17.72
N LEU A 213 -11.62 -11.57 -17.71
CA LEU A 213 -11.54 -12.39 -18.91
C LEU A 213 -12.78 -12.23 -19.81
N PHE A 214 -13.98 -12.18 -19.24
CA PHE A 214 -15.21 -12.13 -20.00
C PHE A 214 -15.72 -10.70 -20.29
N VAL A 215 -15.43 -9.75 -19.39
CA VAL A 215 -16.01 -8.38 -19.45
C VAL A 215 -15.00 -7.33 -19.93
N PHE A 216 -13.70 -7.48 -19.61
CA PHE A 216 -12.73 -6.46 -19.93
C PHE A 216 -12.28 -6.53 -21.39
N ARG A 217 -12.45 -5.40 -22.10
CA ARG A 217 -12.01 -5.23 -23.49
C ARG A 217 -10.70 -4.42 -23.51
N GLU A 218 -9.90 -4.64 -24.58
CA GLU A 218 -8.67 -3.87 -24.78
C GLU A 218 -8.99 -2.36 -24.91
N THR A 219 -8.25 -1.55 -24.15
CA THR A 219 -8.45 -0.09 -24.12
C THR A 219 -7.33 0.67 -24.82
N ARG A 220 -6.23 0.00 -25.15
CA ARG A 220 -5.11 0.60 -25.85
C ARG A 220 -5.53 1.04 -27.26
N ARG A 221 -5.25 2.29 -27.60
CA ARG A 221 -5.44 2.80 -28.98
C ARG A 221 -4.23 2.46 -29.84
N PRO A 222 -4.42 1.89 -31.06
CA PRO A 222 -3.32 1.69 -32.01
C PRO A 222 -2.69 3.04 -32.33
N GLY A 223 -1.35 3.12 -32.33
CA GLY A 223 -0.62 4.33 -32.71
C GLY A 223 -0.32 5.33 -31.59
N ALA A 224 -0.85 5.16 -30.38
CA ALA A 224 -0.49 6.00 -29.24
C ALA A 224 0.90 5.60 -28.68
N HIS A 225 1.95 5.84 -29.42
CA HIS A 225 3.32 5.74 -28.93
C HIS A 225 3.65 7.00 -28.13
N ALA A 226 3.12 7.12 -26.93
CA ALA A 226 3.75 7.99 -25.95
C ALA A 226 5.08 7.31 -25.59
N ALA A 227 6.19 7.84 -26.10
CA ALA A 227 7.51 7.50 -25.63
C ALA A 227 7.59 7.88 -24.14
N LYS A 228 7.15 6.98 -23.25
CA LYS A 228 7.41 7.12 -21.82
C LYS A 228 8.92 7.08 -21.67
N GLU A 229 9.49 8.25 -21.47
CA GLU A 229 10.90 8.40 -21.17
C GLU A 229 11.28 7.47 -20.03
N ARG A 230 12.41 6.80 -20.18
CA ARG A 230 12.90 5.79 -19.24
C ARG A 230 13.02 6.39 -17.83
N PRO A 231 12.57 5.70 -16.78
CA PRO A 231 12.97 6.07 -15.43
C PRO A 231 14.49 6.16 -15.38
N ASN A 232 15.01 7.35 -15.11
CA ASN A 232 16.43 7.59 -15.06
C ASN A 232 16.79 8.02 -13.65
N ALA A 233 17.75 7.32 -13.02
CA ALA A 233 18.26 7.68 -11.69
C ALA A 233 18.71 9.14 -11.61
N ALA A 234 19.28 9.67 -12.71
CA ALA A 234 19.68 11.07 -12.80
C ALA A 234 18.47 12.03 -12.70
N ARG A 235 17.31 11.67 -13.26
CA ARG A 235 16.08 12.47 -13.16
C ARG A 235 15.50 12.41 -11.75
N ALA A 236 15.47 11.22 -11.12
CA ALA A 236 15.07 11.09 -9.73
C ALA A 236 15.98 11.94 -8.82
N ALA A 237 17.28 11.91 -9.04
CA ALA A 237 18.23 12.75 -8.33
C ALA A 237 18.00 14.25 -8.60
N ALA A 238 17.64 14.64 -9.84
CA ALA A 238 17.30 16.02 -10.17
C ALA A 238 16.04 16.50 -9.42
N VAL A 239 15.00 15.66 -9.31
CA VAL A 239 13.79 15.96 -8.53
C VAL A 239 14.11 16.12 -7.04
N LEU A 240 14.93 15.23 -6.48
CA LEU A 240 15.35 15.32 -5.07
C LEU A 240 16.20 16.58 -4.77
N ARG A 241 16.93 17.08 -5.76
CA ARG A 241 17.70 18.34 -5.63
C ARG A 241 16.83 19.58 -5.73
N MET A 242 15.56 19.48 -6.13
CA MET A 242 14.62 20.62 -6.06
C MET A 242 14.32 20.94 -4.59
N PRO A 243 14.69 22.13 -4.08
CA PRO A 243 14.78 22.37 -2.64
C PRO A 243 13.49 22.13 -1.87
N SER A 244 12.32 22.49 -2.43
CA SER A 244 11.01 22.30 -1.78
C SER A 244 10.42 20.92 -2.02
N VAL A 245 10.61 20.39 -3.24
CA VAL A 245 10.05 19.12 -3.69
C VAL A 245 10.79 17.95 -3.05
N GLY A 246 12.13 18.00 -3.02
CA GLY A 246 12.94 16.94 -2.40
C GLY A 246 12.62 16.76 -0.91
N VAL A 247 12.40 17.88 -0.18
CA VAL A 247 11.98 17.81 1.22
C VAL A 247 10.60 17.17 1.38
N LEU A 248 9.63 17.46 0.50
CA LEU A 248 8.31 16.83 0.53
C LEU A 248 8.38 15.33 0.23
N VAL A 249 9.19 14.92 -0.74
CA VAL A 249 9.42 13.50 -1.05
C VAL A 249 10.05 12.77 0.16
N LEU A 250 11.03 13.39 0.82
CA LEU A 250 11.66 12.84 2.01
C LEU A 250 10.67 12.73 3.19
N ILE A 251 9.87 13.77 3.45
CA ILE A 251 8.80 13.76 4.47
C ILE A 251 7.84 12.59 4.22
N TYR A 252 7.37 12.43 2.98
CA TYR A 252 6.45 11.36 2.63
C TYR A 252 7.09 9.98 2.80
N PHE A 253 8.29 9.79 2.31
CA PHE A 253 9.07 8.56 2.47
C PHE A 253 9.21 8.15 3.93
N LEU A 254 9.70 9.06 4.78
CA LEU A 254 9.90 8.79 6.21
C LEU A 254 8.58 8.53 6.95
N SER A 255 7.51 9.25 6.59
CA SER A 255 6.18 9.00 7.16
C SER A 255 5.65 7.61 6.79
N ILE A 256 5.89 7.15 5.56
CA ILE A 256 5.54 5.78 5.15
C ILE A 256 6.39 4.75 5.87
N VAL A 257 7.71 4.98 6.03
CA VAL A 257 8.57 4.07 6.82
C VAL A 257 8.02 3.91 8.22
N ALA A 258 7.67 5.00 8.91
CA ALA A 258 7.12 4.98 10.27
C ALA A 258 5.77 4.26 10.34
N PHE A 259 4.87 4.50 9.38
CA PHE A 259 3.55 3.87 9.35
C PHE A 259 3.64 2.38 9.01
N ALA A 260 4.42 2.00 8.00
CA ALA A 260 4.58 0.61 7.58
C ALA A 260 5.35 -0.24 8.63
N ASN A 261 6.24 0.38 9.41
CA ASN A 261 6.85 -0.23 10.60
C ASN A 261 5.76 -0.58 11.63
N PHE A 262 4.88 0.35 11.97
CA PHE A 262 3.75 0.11 12.87
C PHE A 262 2.83 -1.00 12.34
N GLU A 263 2.43 -0.93 11.07
CA GLU A 263 1.54 -1.89 10.43
C GLU A 263 2.07 -3.33 10.51
N ALA A 264 3.35 -3.53 10.25
CA ALA A 264 3.99 -4.84 10.27
C ALA A 264 4.14 -5.43 11.69
N THR A 265 4.15 -4.60 12.71
CA THR A 265 4.30 -5.02 14.11
C THR A 265 2.98 -5.15 14.86
N LEU A 266 1.89 -4.66 14.27
CA LEU A 266 0.58 -4.57 14.93
C LEU A 266 0.04 -5.93 15.38
N ALA A 267 0.03 -6.94 14.50
CA ALA A 267 -0.47 -8.28 14.80
C ALA A 267 0.33 -8.96 15.93
N ARG A 268 1.65 -8.80 15.91
CA ARG A 268 2.52 -9.33 16.95
C ARG A 268 2.37 -8.59 18.28
N LEU A 269 2.15 -7.27 18.24
CA LEU A 269 1.88 -6.49 19.45
C LEU A 269 0.57 -6.94 20.10
N THR A 270 -0.51 -7.11 19.32
CA THR A 270 -1.81 -7.53 19.86
C THR A 270 -1.75 -8.91 20.47
N GLU A 271 -0.98 -9.82 19.88
CA GLU A 271 -0.73 -11.14 20.43
C GLU A 271 0.07 -11.06 21.74
N SER A 272 1.25 -10.42 21.71
CA SER A 272 2.15 -10.36 22.88
C SER A 272 1.56 -9.57 24.04
N ALA A 273 0.78 -8.49 23.75
CA ALA A 273 0.23 -7.60 24.77
C ALA A 273 -1.12 -8.06 25.33
N PHE A 274 -1.96 -8.69 24.49
CA PHE A 274 -3.36 -8.98 24.83
C PHE A 274 -3.73 -10.45 24.63
N GLY A 275 -2.85 -11.31 24.11
CA GLY A 275 -3.16 -12.70 23.76
C GLY A 275 -4.22 -12.82 22.65
N MET A 276 -4.34 -11.83 21.78
CA MET A 276 -5.34 -11.82 20.72
C MET A 276 -5.09 -12.93 19.69
N THR A 277 -6.18 -13.55 19.24
CA THR A 277 -6.17 -14.59 18.21
C THR A 277 -6.09 -13.99 16.79
N ASP A 278 -6.02 -14.85 15.75
CA ASP A 278 -6.10 -14.41 14.35
C ASP A 278 -7.42 -13.70 14.05
N ASP A 279 -8.53 -14.19 14.62
CA ASP A 279 -9.84 -13.57 14.47
C ASP A 279 -9.89 -12.17 15.06
N ASP A 280 -9.32 -11.98 16.25
CA ASP A 280 -9.20 -10.65 16.85
C ASP A 280 -8.33 -9.72 15.99
N ASN A 281 -7.24 -10.24 15.42
CA ASN A 281 -6.36 -9.47 14.54
C ASN A 281 -7.08 -9.02 13.27
N PHE A 282 -7.92 -9.84 12.66
CA PHE A 282 -8.72 -9.40 11.52
C PHE A 282 -9.63 -8.22 11.91
N LEU A 283 -10.23 -8.24 13.08
CA LEU A 283 -11.08 -7.13 13.55
C LEU A 283 -10.26 -5.88 13.88
N VAL A 284 -9.05 -6.03 14.44
CA VAL A 284 -8.15 -4.90 14.69
C VAL A 284 -7.73 -4.25 13.36
N PHE A 285 -7.33 -5.04 12.36
CA PHE A 285 -6.95 -4.49 11.04
C PHE A 285 -8.14 -3.89 10.29
N ALA A 286 -9.34 -4.48 10.42
CA ALA A 286 -10.57 -3.88 9.90
C ALA A 286 -10.88 -2.53 10.56
N PHE A 287 -10.69 -2.41 11.89
CA PHE A 287 -10.81 -1.15 12.61
C PHE A 287 -9.81 -0.12 12.10
N ILE A 288 -8.53 -0.49 11.91
CA ILE A 288 -7.49 0.38 11.35
C ILE A 288 -7.88 0.88 9.95
N GLY A 289 -8.32 -0.03 9.08
CA GLY A 289 -8.78 0.31 7.74
C GLY A 289 -10.00 1.23 7.76
N PHE A 290 -10.98 0.97 8.64
CA PHE A 290 -12.14 1.82 8.83
C PHE A 290 -11.76 3.23 9.29
N MET A 291 -10.84 3.35 10.26
CA MET A 291 -10.32 4.65 10.71
C MET A 291 -9.59 5.39 9.58
N LEU A 292 -8.85 4.68 8.73
CA LEU A 292 -8.19 5.26 7.56
C LEU A 292 -9.20 5.83 6.55
N LEU A 293 -10.28 5.10 6.27
CA LEU A 293 -11.36 5.57 5.40
C LEU A 293 -12.09 6.78 5.98
N LEU A 294 -12.42 6.73 7.26
CA LEU A 294 -13.12 7.81 7.97
C LEU A 294 -12.29 9.09 7.98
N ALA A 295 -11.02 8.99 8.36
CA ALA A 295 -10.09 10.13 8.41
C ALA A 295 -9.79 10.67 6.99
N GLY A 296 -9.60 9.78 6.01
CA GLY A 296 -9.42 10.17 4.61
C GLY A 296 -10.63 10.88 4.03
N GLY A 297 -11.86 10.45 4.38
CA GLY A 297 -13.10 11.15 4.04
C GLY A 297 -13.19 12.54 4.69
N GLY A 298 -12.71 12.66 5.93
CA GLY A 298 -12.64 13.92 6.69
C GLY A 298 -11.61 14.93 6.15
N TYR A 299 -10.64 14.49 5.35
CA TYR A 299 -9.61 15.37 4.80
C TYR A 299 -10.18 16.53 3.97
N ARG A 300 -11.14 16.26 3.07
CA ARG A 300 -11.71 17.28 2.17
C ARG A 300 -12.38 18.45 2.91
N PRO A 301 -13.24 18.25 3.91
CA PRO A 301 -13.81 19.35 4.67
C PRO A 301 -12.76 20.11 5.50
N LEU A 302 -11.74 19.42 6.04
CA LEU A 302 -10.62 20.06 6.75
C LEU A 302 -9.78 20.93 5.81
N ALA A 303 -9.49 20.48 4.60
CA ALA A 303 -8.72 21.21 3.59
C ALA A 303 -9.40 22.50 3.08
N LYS A 304 -10.69 22.70 3.38
CA LYS A 304 -11.37 23.97 3.16
C LYS A 304 -11.09 25.03 4.24
N ARG A 305 -10.62 24.59 5.41
CA ARG A 305 -10.40 25.46 6.59
C ARG A 305 -8.93 25.60 6.96
N LEU A 306 -8.11 24.61 6.64
CA LEU A 306 -6.69 24.53 7.01
C LEU A 306 -5.84 24.44 5.74
N SER A 307 -4.64 25.02 5.77
CA SER A 307 -3.67 24.87 4.69
C SER A 307 -3.11 23.46 4.64
N GLU A 308 -2.61 23.06 3.48
CA GLU A 308 -1.98 21.74 3.30
C GLU A 308 -0.77 21.54 4.22
N THR A 309 -0.02 22.61 4.52
CA THR A 309 1.10 22.56 5.46
C THR A 309 0.63 22.33 6.90
N GLN A 310 -0.49 22.97 7.31
CA GLN A 310 -1.09 22.74 8.63
C GLN A 310 -1.64 21.32 8.75
N LEU A 311 -2.31 20.80 7.69
CA LEU A 311 -2.82 19.42 7.67
C LEU A 311 -1.67 18.41 7.71
N LEU A 312 -0.57 18.67 7.00
CA LEU A 312 0.62 17.84 7.04
C LEU A 312 1.25 17.83 8.43
N GLY A 313 1.47 19.02 9.02
CA GLY A 313 2.05 19.15 10.34
C GLY A 313 1.17 18.53 11.44
N GLY A 314 -0.14 18.79 11.40
CA GLY A 314 -1.10 18.16 12.29
C GLY A 314 -1.15 16.65 12.14
N GLY A 315 -1.09 16.14 10.90
CA GLY A 315 -1.02 14.70 10.61
C GLY A 315 0.21 14.04 11.20
N VAL A 316 1.39 14.64 11.03
CA VAL A 316 2.65 14.15 11.64
C VAL A 316 2.57 14.20 13.17
N GLY A 317 2.02 15.28 13.75
CA GLY A 317 1.82 15.39 15.20
C GLY A 317 0.89 14.29 15.74
N LEU A 318 -0.23 14.00 15.08
CA LEU A 318 -1.13 12.91 15.45
C LEU A 318 -0.44 11.53 15.33
N MET A 319 0.36 11.31 14.29
CA MET A 319 1.15 10.07 14.18
C MET A 319 2.13 9.91 15.35
N ILE A 320 2.86 10.96 15.71
CA ILE A 320 3.77 10.94 16.87
C ILE A 320 3.00 10.60 18.13
N LEU A 321 1.88 11.28 18.40
CA LEU A 321 1.05 11.05 19.58
C LEU A 321 0.53 9.60 19.64
N GLY A 322 -0.05 9.10 18.55
CA GLY A 322 -0.60 7.75 18.48
C GLY A 322 0.48 6.68 18.63
N LEU A 323 1.61 6.80 17.91
CA LEU A 323 2.70 5.84 18.01
C LEU A 323 3.40 5.87 19.37
N THR A 324 3.49 7.04 20.02
CA THR A 324 3.94 7.14 21.42
C THR A 324 2.98 6.38 22.35
N GLY A 325 1.67 6.56 22.17
CA GLY A 325 0.66 5.82 22.95
C GLY A 325 0.79 4.30 22.77
N LEU A 326 1.04 3.82 21.56
CA LEU A 326 1.30 2.40 21.29
C LEU A 326 2.62 1.92 21.92
N GLY A 327 3.66 2.74 21.89
CA GLY A 327 4.92 2.47 22.60
C GLY A 327 4.70 2.33 24.11
N VAL A 328 3.85 3.17 24.71
CA VAL A 328 3.44 3.05 26.13
C VAL A 328 2.68 1.75 26.38
N VAL A 329 1.75 1.37 25.49
CA VAL A 329 1.04 0.07 25.60
C VAL A 329 2.04 -1.09 25.58
N ALA A 330 2.97 -1.10 24.63
CA ALA A 330 4.01 -2.12 24.54
C ALA A 330 4.85 -2.19 25.83
N TRP A 331 5.29 -1.03 26.34
CA TRP A 331 6.07 -0.94 27.55
C TRP A 331 5.32 -1.44 28.80
N LEU A 332 4.04 -1.10 28.93
CA LEU A 332 3.21 -1.51 30.06
C LEU A 332 2.93 -3.01 30.10
N LEU A 333 2.83 -3.67 28.95
CA LEU A 333 2.32 -5.04 28.86
C LEU A 333 3.41 -6.07 28.55
N CYS A 334 4.34 -5.78 27.67
CA CYS A 334 5.36 -6.74 27.22
C CYS A 334 6.60 -6.84 28.14
N GLY A 335 6.69 -6.10 29.20
CA GLY A 335 7.77 -6.21 30.19
C GLY A 335 7.37 -6.99 31.47
N ARG A 336 6.14 -7.46 31.56
CA ARG A 336 5.57 -8.15 32.73
C ARG A 336 5.51 -9.64 32.43
N GLY A 337 6.31 -10.46 33.14
CA GLY A 337 6.25 -11.92 33.01
C GLY A 337 4.86 -12.48 33.29
N GLU A 338 4.68 -13.82 33.23
CA GLU A 338 3.41 -14.58 33.33
C GLU A 338 2.52 -14.24 34.54
N SER A 339 3.01 -13.48 35.51
CA SER A 339 2.28 -13.03 36.71
C SER A 339 1.54 -11.70 36.57
N ALA A 340 1.37 -11.16 35.34
CA ALA A 340 0.69 -9.90 35.17
C ALA A 340 -0.83 -10.02 35.48
N PRO A 341 -1.40 -9.09 36.29
CA PRO A 341 -2.84 -9.06 36.49
C PRO A 341 -3.55 -8.86 35.16
N ALA A 342 -4.78 -9.38 35.05
CA ALA A 342 -5.61 -9.25 33.85
C ALA A 342 -5.53 -7.80 33.31
N VAL A 343 -5.23 -7.67 32.02
CA VAL A 343 -5.04 -6.38 31.36
C VAL A 343 -6.30 -5.53 31.59
N GLY A 344 -6.18 -4.48 32.39
CA GLY A 344 -7.31 -3.60 32.68
C GLY A 344 -7.88 -2.99 31.40
N GLY A 345 -9.21 -2.89 31.28
CA GLY A 345 -9.89 -2.36 30.09
C GLY A 345 -9.35 -1.01 29.59
N GLY A 346 -8.76 -0.20 30.48
CA GLY A 346 -8.14 1.08 30.14
C GLY A 346 -6.95 0.97 29.16
N VAL A 347 -6.10 -0.07 29.27
CA VAL A 347 -4.96 -0.24 28.37
C VAL A 347 -5.43 -0.68 26.98
N LYS A 348 -6.45 -1.53 26.90
CA LYS A 348 -7.08 -1.90 25.62
C LYS A 348 -7.72 -0.69 24.94
N THR A 349 -8.41 0.15 25.71
CA THR A 349 -8.95 1.43 25.19
C THR A 349 -7.85 2.35 24.70
N LEU A 350 -6.74 2.47 25.43
CA LEU A 350 -5.58 3.26 25.00
C LEU A 350 -4.99 2.72 23.68
N PHE A 351 -4.89 1.40 23.52
CA PHE A 351 -4.43 0.77 22.29
C PHE A 351 -5.29 1.18 21.08
N TYR A 352 -6.62 1.04 21.16
CA TYR A 352 -7.52 1.42 20.07
C TYR A 352 -7.50 2.93 19.80
N ALA A 353 -7.51 3.75 20.85
CA ALA A 353 -7.46 5.21 20.71
C ALA A 353 -6.13 5.67 20.08
N ALA A 354 -5.01 5.16 20.55
CA ALA A 354 -3.68 5.47 20.02
C ALA A 354 -3.55 5.02 18.55
N SER A 355 -4.05 3.84 18.21
CA SER A 355 -4.09 3.34 16.83
C SER A 355 -4.94 4.25 15.94
N ALA A 356 -6.14 4.64 16.37
CA ALA A 356 -7.03 5.54 15.63
C ALA A 356 -6.36 6.90 15.38
N VAL A 357 -5.70 7.46 16.39
CA VAL A 357 -4.98 8.74 16.30
C VAL A 357 -3.82 8.65 15.32
N ALA A 358 -3.00 7.59 15.38
CA ALA A 358 -1.89 7.38 14.46
C ALA A 358 -2.36 7.27 13.00
N VAL A 359 -3.41 6.49 12.76
CA VAL A 359 -4.00 6.27 11.43
C VAL A 359 -4.65 7.55 10.89
N ALA A 360 -5.37 8.30 11.73
CA ALA A 360 -5.94 9.59 11.35
C ALA A 360 -4.85 10.59 10.94
N GLY A 361 -3.73 10.58 11.65
CA GLY A 361 -2.54 11.37 11.27
C GLY A 361 -2.02 10.98 9.89
N PHE A 362 -1.81 9.68 9.65
CA PHE A 362 -1.31 9.18 8.37
C PHE A 362 -2.24 9.49 7.19
N ALA A 363 -3.57 9.42 7.40
CA ALA A 363 -4.56 9.75 6.39
C ALA A 363 -4.45 11.20 5.87
N CYS A 364 -3.90 12.12 6.68
CA CYS A 364 -3.67 13.51 6.27
C CYS A 364 -2.35 13.70 5.50
N VAL A 365 -1.36 12.84 5.70
CA VAL A 365 -0.01 13.03 5.13
C VAL A 365 -0.01 12.92 3.60
N ASN A 366 -0.52 11.82 3.04
CA ASN A 366 -0.46 11.56 1.59
C ASN A 366 -1.15 12.65 0.74
N PRO A 367 -2.42 13.04 1.01
CA PRO A 367 -3.07 14.06 0.21
C PRO A 367 -2.41 15.43 0.37
N SER A 368 -1.92 15.78 1.57
CA SER A 368 -1.22 17.04 1.81
C SER A 368 0.09 17.13 1.03
N VAL A 369 0.92 16.08 1.07
CA VAL A 369 2.18 16.05 0.32
C VAL A 369 1.92 16.10 -1.19
N SER A 370 0.96 15.33 -1.68
CA SER A 370 0.61 15.32 -3.11
C SER A 370 0.11 16.69 -3.59
N ALA A 371 -0.71 17.37 -2.79
CA ALA A 371 -1.18 18.72 -3.10
C ALA A 371 -0.03 19.76 -3.07
N LEU A 372 0.85 19.69 -2.07
CA LEU A 372 2.00 20.59 -1.97
C LEU A 372 3.00 20.39 -3.12
N ILE A 373 3.27 19.13 -3.51
CA ILE A 373 4.10 18.81 -4.69
C ILE A 373 3.45 19.39 -5.95
N SER A 374 2.15 19.16 -6.13
CA SER A 374 1.41 19.66 -7.30
C SER A 374 1.47 21.19 -7.44
N LYS A 375 1.41 21.92 -6.31
CA LYS A 375 1.51 23.39 -6.27
C LYS A 375 2.93 23.92 -6.53
N ARG A 376 3.97 23.13 -6.25
CA ARG A 376 5.39 23.55 -6.29
C ARG A 376 6.16 23.01 -7.49
N ALA A 377 5.68 21.95 -8.11
CA ALA A 377 6.28 21.39 -9.32
C ALA A 377 5.86 22.19 -10.55
N ASP A 378 6.77 22.30 -11.52
CA ASP A 378 6.45 22.81 -12.84
C ASP A 378 5.31 21.94 -13.43
N PRO A 379 4.21 22.55 -13.93
CA PRO A 379 3.11 21.82 -14.56
C PRO A 379 3.56 20.83 -15.65
N ALA A 380 4.60 21.16 -16.42
CA ALA A 380 5.18 20.29 -17.44
C ALA A 380 5.88 19.04 -16.85
N ARG A 381 6.36 19.10 -15.59
CA ARG A 381 7.10 18.03 -14.91
C ARG A 381 6.36 17.39 -13.75
N GLN A 382 5.11 17.79 -13.51
CA GLN A 382 4.32 17.32 -12.36
C GLN A 382 4.17 15.80 -12.31
N GLY A 383 3.97 15.15 -13.46
CA GLY A 383 3.88 13.69 -13.53
C GLY A 383 5.19 12.98 -13.18
N GLU A 384 6.34 13.55 -13.58
CA GLU A 384 7.66 13.05 -13.22
C GLU A 384 7.89 13.13 -11.72
N VAL A 385 7.59 14.26 -11.11
CA VAL A 385 7.78 14.51 -9.67
C VAL A 385 6.90 13.59 -8.83
N LEU A 386 5.61 13.46 -9.18
CA LEU A 386 4.69 12.55 -8.50
C LEU A 386 5.10 11.07 -8.67
N GLY A 387 5.66 10.71 -9.82
CA GLY A 387 6.23 9.38 -10.06
C GLY A 387 7.43 9.07 -9.16
N VAL A 388 8.34 10.03 -8.97
CA VAL A 388 9.46 9.91 -8.03
C VAL A 388 8.93 9.79 -6.60
N ASN A 389 7.97 10.63 -6.21
CA ASN A 389 7.34 10.54 -4.88
C ASN A 389 6.75 9.15 -4.62
N GLN A 390 6.05 8.57 -5.59
CA GLN A 390 5.49 7.22 -5.47
C GLN A 390 6.56 6.13 -5.41
N SER A 391 7.69 6.30 -6.08
CA SER A 391 8.82 5.37 -6.00
C SER A 391 9.42 5.38 -4.59
N PHE A 392 9.60 6.55 -3.98
CA PHE A 392 10.06 6.67 -2.59
C PHE A 392 9.03 6.13 -1.60
N ALA A 393 7.73 6.30 -1.85
CA ALA A 393 6.68 5.67 -1.08
C ALA A 393 6.80 4.12 -1.09
N SER A 394 7.12 3.55 -2.24
CA SER A 394 7.36 2.10 -2.38
C SER A 394 8.59 1.65 -1.60
N LEU A 395 9.69 2.41 -1.63
CA LEU A 395 10.86 2.14 -0.78
C LEU A 395 10.51 2.20 0.72
N GLY A 396 9.65 3.13 1.12
CA GLY A 396 9.16 3.20 2.51
C GLY A 396 8.41 1.94 2.93
N ARG A 397 7.59 1.38 2.03
CA ARG A 397 6.87 0.11 2.25
C ARG A 397 7.78 -1.13 2.22
N ILE A 398 9.01 -1.02 1.71
CA ILE A 398 10.02 -2.07 1.79
C ILE A 398 10.76 -1.98 3.13
N ILE A 399 11.25 -0.78 3.47
CA ILE A 399 12.12 -0.57 4.63
C ILE A 399 11.33 -0.62 5.94
N GLY A 400 10.11 -0.06 5.97
CA GLY A 400 9.30 0.04 7.18
C GLY A 400 9.01 -1.31 7.84
N PRO A 401 8.40 -2.28 7.15
CA PRO A 401 8.10 -3.59 7.70
C PRO A 401 9.36 -4.38 8.08
N PHE A 402 10.42 -4.28 7.30
CA PHE A 402 11.70 -4.93 7.59
C PHE A 402 12.30 -4.38 8.89
N LEU A 403 12.38 -3.07 9.02
CA LEU A 403 12.87 -2.40 10.22
C LEU A 403 11.98 -2.75 11.43
N GLY A 404 10.67 -2.66 11.28
CA GLY A 404 9.70 -2.95 12.34
C GLY A 404 9.83 -4.37 12.88
N SER A 405 9.90 -5.35 11.99
CA SER A 405 10.00 -6.76 12.39
C SER A 405 11.29 -7.08 13.14
N ILE A 406 12.42 -6.51 12.71
CA ILE A 406 13.71 -6.67 13.38
C ILE A 406 13.70 -5.99 14.76
N LEU A 407 13.24 -4.73 14.84
CA LEU A 407 13.21 -3.98 16.08
C LEU A 407 12.22 -4.60 17.09
N PHE A 408 11.11 -5.17 16.62
CA PHE A 408 10.16 -5.88 17.47
C PHE A 408 10.80 -7.10 18.14
N ALA A 409 11.60 -7.84 17.38
CA ALA A 409 12.30 -9.02 17.86
C ALA A 409 13.57 -8.72 18.68
N ALA A 410 14.11 -7.50 18.55
CA ALA A 410 15.38 -7.14 19.17
C ALA A 410 15.32 -6.96 20.70
N HIS A 411 14.12 -6.70 21.26
CA HIS A 411 13.96 -6.48 22.69
C HIS A 411 12.61 -6.98 23.20
N ALA A 412 12.61 -7.65 24.36
CA ALA A 412 11.42 -8.28 24.95
C ALA A 412 10.26 -7.30 25.27
N SER A 413 10.55 -6.00 25.49
CA SER A 413 9.49 -4.99 25.69
C SER A 413 8.74 -4.64 24.42
N HIS A 414 9.22 -5.03 23.23
CA HIS A 414 8.66 -4.71 21.94
C HIS A 414 8.39 -3.21 21.69
N THR A 415 9.06 -2.32 22.42
CA THR A 415 8.91 -0.86 22.33
C THR A 415 9.73 -0.23 21.20
N LEU A 416 10.84 -0.87 20.81
CA LEU A 416 11.79 -0.30 19.85
C LEU A 416 11.20 0.10 18.50
N PRO A 417 10.25 -0.62 17.89
CA PRO A 417 9.61 -0.19 16.64
C PRO A 417 8.91 1.15 16.79
N PHE A 418 8.22 1.38 17.91
CA PHE A 418 7.48 2.61 18.18
C PHE A 418 8.42 3.77 18.48
N VAL A 419 9.49 3.54 19.25
CA VAL A 419 10.54 4.52 19.50
C VAL A 419 11.20 4.96 18.20
N ALA A 420 11.56 4.00 17.33
CA ALA A 420 12.15 4.31 16.04
C ALA A 420 11.18 5.08 15.12
N ALA A 421 9.90 4.71 15.08
CA ALA A 421 8.89 5.41 14.30
C ALA A 421 8.69 6.85 14.79
N VAL A 422 8.63 7.07 16.11
CA VAL A 422 8.53 8.40 16.71
C VAL A 422 9.79 9.21 16.41
N ALA A 423 10.98 8.63 16.51
CA ALA A 423 12.23 9.31 16.18
C ALA A 423 12.28 9.75 14.69
N ILE A 424 11.86 8.86 13.78
CA ILE A 424 11.72 9.18 12.35
C ILE A 424 10.75 10.35 12.15
N LEU A 425 9.58 10.33 12.79
CA LEU A 425 8.58 11.37 12.66
C LEU A 425 9.01 12.68 13.34
N ALA A 426 9.80 12.62 14.40
CA ALA A 426 10.42 13.82 14.99
C ALA A 426 11.39 14.47 13.99
N CYS A 427 12.20 13.67 13.27
CA CYS A 427 13.00 14.20 12.15
C CYS A 427 12.13 14.83 11.06
N VAL A 428 10.98 14.24 10.74
CA VAL A 428 10.02 14.84 9.81
C VAL A 428 9.49 16.15 10.33
N ALA A 429 9.11 16.24 11.61
CA ALA A 429 8.64 17.47 12.23
C ALA A 429 9.67 18.61 12.16
N LEU A 430 10.97 18.31 12.31
CA LEU A 430 12.07 19.27 12.15
C LEU A 430 12.26 19.73 10.69
N LEU A 431 11.75 18.99 9.71
CA LEU A 431 11.79 19.38 8.30
C LEU A 431 10.61 20.28 7.89
N LEU A 432 9.49 20.25 8.62
CA LEU A 432 8.28 21.01 8.27
C LEU A 432 8.50 22.53 8.17
N PRO A 433 9.23 23.20 9.09
CA PRO A 433 9.48 24.64 8.99
C PRO A 433 10.22 25.05 7.72
N ARG A 434 11.01 24.14 7.12
CA ARG A 434 11.71 24.42 5.86
C ARG A 434 10.77 24.53 4.66
N LEU A 435 9.52 24.09 4.79
CA LEU A 435 8.50 24.23 3.75
C LEU A 435 7.92 25.64 3.68
N ASP A 436 7.84 26.36 4.82
CA ASP A 436 7.24 27.70 4.90
C ASP A 436 8.21 28.81 4.48
N LEU A 437 9.52 28.54 4.51
CA LEU A 437 10.57 29.53 4.21
C LEU A 437 10.71 29.86 2.71
N ARG A 438 9.94 29.21 1.82
CA ARG A 438 10.00 29.46 0.37
C ARG A 438 8.60 29.64 -0.18
N PRO A 439 8.16 30.89 -0.43
CA PRO A 439 6.88 31.15 -1.05
C PRO A 439 6.83 30.48 -2.43
N SER A 440 5.66 29.90 -2.77
CA SER A 440 5.34 29.52 -4.13
C SER A 440 5.61 30.72 -5.04
N LYS A 441 6.46 30.58 -6.06
CA LYS A 441 6.55 31.60 -7.10
C LYS A 441 5.14 31.85 -7.66
N PRO A 442 4.79 33.14 -7.90
CA PRO A 442 3.50 33.49 -8.47
C PRO A 442 3.30 32.88 -9.85
#